data_8d0e2bc2940d19287ddc68f48dee2a84
#
_entry.id   8d0e2bc2940d19287ddc68f48dee2a84
#
_cell.length_a   1.000
_cell.length_b   1.000
_cell.length_c   1.000
_cell.angle_alpha   90.00
_cell.angle_beta   90.00
_cell.angle_gamma   90.00
#
_symmetry.space_group_name_H-M   'P 1'
#
loop_
_entity.id
_entity.type
_entity.pdbx_description
1 polymer ?
#
loop_
_entity_poly.entity_id
_entity_poly.type
_entity_poly.pdbx_seq_one_letter_code
_entity_poly.pdbx_strand_id
1 'polypeptide(L)'
;YSAKEDRDIYKGLTFWSPNVNIFRDPRWGRGHETYGEDPYLTSRLGVKFVEGIQGDGPVMKAAACAKHYAVHSGPESLRHEFDAQASMKDMWETYLPAFEALVTEADVEAVMGAYNRTNGEPCCAHKYLMEDVLRGKWKFEGHYTSDCWAIRDFHEHHMVTSTPRQSAAMALNAGCDLNCGNTYLPVSYTHLTLP
;
A
#
# COMPACT_ATOMS: atom_id res chain seq x y z
N TYR A 1 -2.96 21.14 -15.27
CA TYR A 1 -3.91 20.02 -15.35
C TYR A 1 -5.28 20.58 -15.66
N SER A 2 -5.87 20.18 -16.75
CA SER A 2 -7.22 20.60 -17.13
C SER A 2 -8.23 19.62 -16.54
N ALA A 3 -8.99 20.05 -15.57
CA ALA A 3 -10.10 19.29 -15.00
C ALA A 3 -11.37 19.35 -15.90
N LYS A 4 -11.21 19.30 -17.21
CA LYS A 4 -12.31 19.53 -18.15
C LYS A 4 -13.32 18.40 -18.24
N GLU A 5 -12.91 17.20 -17.88
CA GLU A 5 -13.77 16.02 -18.03
C GLU A 5 -14.11 15.47 -16.65
N ASP A 6 -15.38 15.49 -16.30
CA ASP A 6 -15.85 14.94 -15.02
C ASP A 6 -15.59 13.44 -14.84
N ARG A 7 -15.27 12.73 -15.92
CA ARG A 7 -14.96 11.30 -15.93
C ARG A 7 -13.47 11.00 -15.86
N ASP A 8 -12.64 12.01 -15.91
CA ASP A 8 -11.19 11.81 -15.85
C ASP A 8 -10.76 11.48 -14.42
N ILE A 9 -10.37 10.23 -14.20
CA ILE A 9 -9.87 9.74 -12.91
C ILE A 9 -8.41 10.13 -12.65
N TYR A 10 -7.71 10.71 -13.63
CA TYR A 10 -6.31 11.11 -13.54
C TYR A 10 -6.12 12.60 -13.28
N LYS A 11 -6.98 13.19 -12.48
CA LYS A 11 -6.94 14.64 -12.18
C LYS A 11 -6.07 15.03 -10.98
N GLY A 12 -5.73 14.06 -10.14
CA GLY A 12 -4.99 14.30 -8.90
C GLY A 12 -3.50 14.54 -9.12
N LEU A 13 -2.85 15.04 -8.08
CA LEU A 13 -1.40 15.22 -7.99
C LEU A 13 -0.74 14.11 -7.15
N THR A 14 -1.45 13.08 -6.77
CA THR A 14 -0.91 11.88 -6.14
C THR A 14 -0.76 10.79 -7.18
N PHE A 15 0.47 10.37 -7.42
CA PHE A 15 0.80 9.30 -8.35
C PHE A 15 1.03 8.01 -7.58
N TRP A 16 0.24 6.98 -7.86
CA TRP A 16 0.39 5.67 -7.24
C TRP A 16 1.54 4.88 -7.85
N SER A 17 2.72 5.39 -7.61
CA SER A 17 4.02 4.93 -8.09
C SER A 17 5.12 5.43 -7.14
N PRO A 18 6.23 4.70 -6.98
CA PRO A 18 6.68 3.53 -7.72
C PRO A 18 6.20 2.21 -7.16
N ASN A 19 6.20 1.15 -7.99
CA ASN A 19 6.06 -0.23 -7.53
C ASN A 19 7.45 -0.77 -7.13
N VAL A 20 7.66 -0.90 -5.83
CA VAL A 20 8.93 -1.38 -5.25
C VAL A 20 8.85 -2.81 -4.71
N ASN A 21 7.84 -3.56 -5.14
CA ASN A 21 7.79 -4.98 -4.82
C ASN A 21 8.96 -5.74 -5.47
N ILE A 22 9.45 -6.73 -4.76
CA ILE A 22 10.49 -7.63 -5.29
C ILE A 22 9.84 -8.66 -6.21
N PHE A 23 10.32 -8.76 -7.44
CA PHE A 23 9.85 -9.76 -8.40
C PHE A 23 10.36 -11.14 -8.02
N ARG A 24 9.49 -11.95 -7.44
CA ARG A 24 9.81 -13.27 -6.88
C ARG A 24 9.20 -14.42 -7.67
N ASP A 25 7.92 -14.31 -8.02
CA ASP A 25 7.16 -15.37 -8.67
C ASP A 25 6.90 -15.00 -10.14
N PRO A 26 7.37 -15.83 -11.11
CA PRO A 26 7.17 -15.53 -12.53
C PRO A 26 5.69 -15.57 -12.97
N ARG A 27 4.80 -16.13 -12.14
CA ARG A 27 3.35 -16.14 -12.39
C ARG A 27 2.66 -14.85 -11.97
N TRP A 28 3.38 -13.93 -11.33
CA TRP A 28 2.84 -12.64 -10.94
C TRP A 28 2.68 -11.72 -12.15
N GLY A 29 1.43 -11.30 -12.43
CA GLY A 29 1.08 -10.53 -13.62
C GLY A 29 1.60 -9.09 -13.65
N ARG A 30 2.16 -8.58 -12.55
CA ARG A 30 2.64 -7.20 -12.41
C ARG A 30 4.17 -7.09 -12.28
N GLY A 31 4.89 -8.16 -12.57
CA GLY A 31 6.36 -8.17 -12.50
C GLY A 31 7.03 -7.10 -13.37
N HIS A 32 6.46 -6.79 -14.55
CA HIS A 32 6.96 -5.77 -15.47
C HIS A 32 6.86 -4.33 -14.92
N GLU A 33 6.10 -4.09 -13.87
CA GLU A 33 6.02 -2.77 -13.21
C GLU A 33 7.19 -2.54 -12.22
N THR A 34 7.99 -3.56 -11.94
CA THR A 34 9.00 -3.53 -10.87
C THR A 34 10.40 -3.26 -11.38
N TYR A 35 11.31 -3.00 -10.46
CA TYR A 35 12.74 -2.83 -10.73
C TYR A 35 13.53 -4.15 -10.67
N GLY A 36 12.86 -5.30 -10.45
CA GLY A 36 13.45 -6.63 -10.47
C GLY A 36 13.51 -7.30 -9.10
N GLU A 37 14.55 -8.11 -8.90
CA GLU A 37 14.67 -9.03 -7.77
C GLU A 37 15.56 -8.50 -6.64
N ASP A 38 16.42 -7.52 -6.91
CA ASP A 38 17.40 -7.02 -5.97
C ASP A 38 16.83 -5.90 -5.09
N PRO A 39 16.81 -6.09 -3.74
CA PRO A 39 16.23 -5.10 -2.83
C PRO A 39 17.03 -3.79 -2.80
N TYR A 40 18.35 -3.83 -2.94
CA TYR A 40 19.18 -2.64 -2.93
C TYR A 40 18.97 -1.79 -4.18
N LEU A 41 19.03 -2.42 -5.37
CA LEU A 41 18.76 -1.73 -6.63
C LEU A 41 17.36 -1.11 -6.63
N THR A 42 16.36 -1.87 -6.20
CA THR A 42 14.97 -1.41 -6.07
C THR A 42 14.87 -0.20 -5.13
N SER A 43 15.57 -0.24 -3.99
CA SER A 43 15.61 0.90 -3.06
C SER A 43 16.22 2.15 -3.73
N ARG A 44 17.36 2.01 -4.39
CA ARG A 44 18.04 3.16 -5.01
C ARG A 44 17.24 3.80 -6.14
N LEU A 45 16.67 2.98 -7.02
CA LEU A 45 15.80 3.46 -8.10
C LEU A 45 14.51 4.07 -7.55
N GLY A 46 13.90 3.42 -6.57
CA GLY A 46 12.68 3.91 -5.91
C GLY A 46 12.87 5.27 -5.22
N VAL A 47 13.96 5.45 -4.47
CA VAL A 47 14.30 6.74 -3.84
C VAL A 47 14.41 7.85 -4.90
N LYS A 48 15.16 7.62 -5.98
CA LYS A 48 15.30 8.62 -7.05
C LYS A 48 14.00 8.89 -7.81
N PHE A 49 13.14 7.90 -7.93
CA PHE A 49 11.81 8.09 -8.50
C PHE A 49 10.94 9.00 -7.61
N VAL A 50 10.91 8.76 -6.29
CA VAL A 50 10.16 9.58 -5.34
C VAL A 50 10.67 11.02 -5.33
N GLU A 51 11.98 11.22 -5.20
CA GLU A 51 12.61 12.55 -5.26
C GLU A 51 12.24 13.29 -6.56
N GLY A 52 12.25 12.60 -7.70
CA GLY A 52 11.87 13.19 -8.99
C GLY A 52 10.41 13.63 -9.08
N ILE A 53 9.48 12.86 -8.51
CA ILE A 53 8.05 13.18 -8.44
C ILE A 53 7.79 14.32 -7.45
N GLN A 54 8.31 14.20 -6.23
CA GLN A 54 8.02 15.13 -5.13
C GLN A 54 8.81 16.43 -5.26
N GLY A 55 10.00 16.37 -5.87
CA GLY A 55 10.87 17.53 -6.04
C GLY A 55 11.60 17.88 -4.74
N ASP A 56 12.44 18.88 -4.83
CA ASP A 56 13.34 19.38 -3.77
C ASP A 56 12.99 20.79 -3.27
N GLY A 57 11.87 21.34 -3.73
CA GLY A 57 11.42 22.69 -3.37
C GLY A 57 10.67 22.72 -2.03
N PRO A 58 10.36 23.92 -1.53
CA PRO A 58 9.62 24.10 -0.27
C PRO A 58 8.16 23.64 -0.35
N VAL A 59 7.68 23.35 -1.55
CA VAL A 59 6.33 22.81 -1.80
C VAL A 59 6.48 21.60 -2.70
N MET A 60 5.87 20.49 -2.28
CA MET A 60 5.85 19.27 -3.04
C MET A 60 5.19 19.50 -4.42
N LYS A 61 5.83 19.02 -5.49
CA LYS A 61 5.28 19.16 -6.86
C LYS A 61 4.11 18.20 -7.08
N ALA A 62 4.27 16.97 -6.65
CA ALA A 62 3.27 15.93 -6.70
C ALA A 62 3.62 14.85 -5.68
N ALA A 63 2.65 14.14 -5.16
CA ALA A 63 2.87 13.07 -4.20
C ALA A 63 3.21 11.76 -4.91
N ALA A 64 4.23 11.05 -4.43
CA ALA A 64 4.52 9.67 -4.81
C ALA A 64 3.89 8.70 -3.81
N CYS A 65 3.71 7.43 -4.21
CA CYS A 65 3.14 6.40 -3.37
C CYS A 65 3.94 5.10 -3.52
N ALA A 66 4.61 4.70 -2.45
CA ALA A 66 5.31 3.42 -2.40
C ALA A 66 4.32 2.26 -2.37
N LYS A 67 4.41 1.32 -3.32
CA LYS A 67 3.45 0.22 -3.42
C LYS A 67 4.11 -1.10 -3.84
N HIS A 68 3.49 -2.21 -3.50
CA HIS A 68 2.34 -2.45 -2.61
C HIS A 68 2.85 -3.06 -1.31
N TYR A 69 2.56 -2.47 -0.21
CA TYR A 69 3.09 -2.83 1.12
C TYR A 69 2.23 -3.94 1.74
N ALA A 70 2.72 -5.18 1.89
CA ALA A 70 4.00 -5.72 1.50
C ALA A 70 3.86 -7.15 0.96
N VAL A 71 4.95 -7.65 0.34
CA VAL A 71 5.05 -9.02 -0.19
C VAL A 71 4.01 -9.33 -1.28
N HIS A 72 3.68 -8.36 -2.12
CA HIS A 72 2.70 -8.48 -3.20
C HIS A 72 3.34 -9.02 -4.49
N SER A 73 3.79 -10.27 -4.48
CA SER A 73 4.40 -10.94 -5.64
C SER A 73 4.02 -12.43 -5.71
N GLY A 74 2.78 -12.74 -5.42
CA GLY A 74 2.21 -14.08 -5.56
C GLY A 74 1.65 -14.35 -6.95
N PRO A 75 1.15 -15.58 -7.21
CA PRO A 75 0.52 -15.91 -8.48
C PRO A 75 -0.65 -14.99 -8.82
N GLU A 76 -0.73 -14.52 -10.06
CA GLU A 76 -1.73 -13.55 -10.51
C GLU A 76 -3.17 -14.03 -10.29
N SER A 77 -3.44 -15.32 -10.50
CA SER A 77 -4.77 -15.91 -10.28
C SER A 77 -5.24 -15.84 -8.82
N LEU A 78 -4.32 -15.64 -7.88
CA LEU A 78 -4.61 -15.56 -6.44
C LEU A 78 -4.45 -14.14 -5.88
N ARG A 79 -4.39 -13.12 -6.72
CA ARG A 79 -4.10 -11.73 -6.32
C ARG A 79 -4.90 -11.28 -5.09
N HIS A 80 -6.19 -11.60 -5.04
CA HIS A 80 -7.12 -11.19 -3.99
C HIS A 80 -7.21 -12.17 -2.80
N GLU A 81 -6.68 -13.39 -2.95
CA GLU A 81 -6.82 -14.45 -1.95
C GLU A 81 -5.49 -14.81 -1.29
N PHE A 82 -4.38 -14.49 -1.95
CA PHE A 82 -3.03 -14.92 -1.58
C PHE A 82 -2.70 -14.53 -0.14
N ASP A 83 -2.09 -15.47 0.57
CA ASP A 83 -1.49 -15.23 1.88
C ASP A 83 0.01 -15.47 1.79
N ALA A 84 0.78 -14.41 1.70
CA ALA A 84 2.22 -14.46 1.60
C ALA A 84 2.82 -14.92 2.93
N GLN A 85 3.47 -16.06 2.94
CA GLN A 85 4.21 -16.56 4.09
C GLN A 85 5.67 -16.15 3.95
N ALA A 86 6.12 -15.24 4.79
CA ALA A 86 7.49 -14.75 4.81
C ALA A 86 8.04 -14.78 6.23
N SER A 87 9.25 -15.32 6.39
CA SER A 87 9.94 -15.25 7.67
C SER A 87 10.28 -13.80 8.03
N MET A 88 10.49 -13.51 9.31
CA MET A 88 10.95 -12.17 9.72
C MET A 88 12.28 -11.80 9.07
N LYS A 89 13.15 -12.79 8.84
CA LYS A 89 14.39 -12.58 8.10
C LYS A 89 14.13 -12.14 6.67
N ASP A 90 13.28 -12.87 5.94
CA ASP A 90 12.95 -12.51 4.55
C ASP A 90 12.24 -11.16 4.46
N MET A 91 11.37 -10.86 5.43
CA MET A 91 10.74 -9.54 5.52
C MET A 91 11.78 -8.43 5.57
N TRP A 92 12.73 -8.51 6.50
CA TRP A 92 13.73 -7.45 6.74
C TRP A 92 14.89 -7.45 5.75
N GLU A 93 15.22 -8.57 5.12
CA GLU A 93 16.33 -8.64 4.18
C GLU A 93 15.90 -8.48 2.72
N THR A 94 14.60 -8.73 2.40
CA THR A 94 14.13 -8.76 1.01
C THR A 94 12.96 -7.83 0.75
N TYR A 95 11.87 -7.92 1.53
CA TYR A 95 10.61 -7.28 1.16
C TYR A 95 10.40 -5.87 1.70
N LEU A 96 10.99 -5.54 2.84
CA LEU A 96 10.84 -4.24 3.48
C LEU A 96 11.91 -3.20 3.11
N PRO A 97 13.15 -3.55 2.71
CA PRO A 97 14.23 -2.56 2.55
C PRO A 97 13.89 -1.43 1.56
N ALA A 98 13.20 -1.73 0.46
CA ALA A 98 12.84 -0.70 -0.50
C ALA A 98 11.82 0.28 0.10
N PHE A 99 10.83 -0.20 0.83
CA PHE A 99 9.86 0.67 1.53
C PHE A 99 10.54 1.51 2.61
N GLU A 100 11.43 0.91 3.41
CA GLU A 100 12.23 1.63 4.41
C GLU A 100 13.00 2.79 3.77
N ALA A 101 13.71 2.53 2.67
CA ALA A 101 14.46 3.55 1.97
C ALA A 101 13.58 4.69 1.43
N LEU A 102 12.42 4.36 0.84
CA LEU A 102 11.51 5.37 0.32
C LEU A 102 10.90 6.25 1.42
N VAL A 103 10.65 5.67 2.59
CA VAL A 103 10.13 6.42 3.75
C VAL A 103 11.24 7.27 4.39
N THR A 104 12.39 6.64 4.71
CA THR A 104 13.41 7.29 5.56
C THR A 104 14.39 8.17 4.81
N GLU A 105 14.59 7.95 3.50
CA GLU A 105 15.55 8.72 2.70
C GLU A 105 14.87 9.68 1.71
N ALA A 106 13.69 9.33 1.19
CA ALA A 106 12.99 10.12 0.18
C ALA A 106 11.71 10.78 0.69
N ASP A 107 11.34 10.55 1.96
CA ASP A 107 10.14 11.12 2.59
C ASP A 107 8.89 10.95 1.71
N VAL A 108 8.65 9.71 1.28
CA VAL A 108 7.52 9.41 0.39
C VAL A 108 6.19 9.77 1.05
N GLU A 109 5.35 10.54 0.36
CA GLU A 109 4.08 11.05 0.89
C GLU A 109 3.05 9.95 1.16
N ALA A 110 3.03 8.89 0.36
CA ALA A 110 2.02 7.85 0.52
C ALA A 110 2.63 6.45 0.50
N VAL A 111 1.97 5.53 1.22
CA VAL A 111 2.22 4.09 1.14
C VAL A 111 0.90 3.39 0.85
N MET A 112 0.91 2.45 -0.08
CA MET A 112 -0.27 1.68 -0.46
C MET A 112 -0.18 0.24 0.03
N GLY A 113 -1.18 -0.18 0.80
CA GLY A 113 -1.34 -1.57 1.22
C GLY A 113 -1.69 -2.49 0.05
N ALA A 114 -1.09 -3.68 0.05
CA ALA A 114 -1.32 -4.68 -0.98
C ALA A 114 -2.68 -5.37 -0.86
N TYR A 115 -3.10 -6.05 -1.93
CA TYR A 115 -4.30 -6.90 -1.93
C TYR A 115 -4.21 -8.10 -1.02
N ASN A 116 -3.04 -8.74 -0.99
CA ASN A 116 -2.82 -9.99 -0.29
C ASN A 116 -2.83 -9.86 1.24
N ARG A 117 -2.94 -10.98 1.89
CA ARG A 117 -2.52 -11.13 3.27
C ARG A 117 -1.01 -11.38 3.33
N THR A 118 -0.42 -11.02 4.46
CA THR A 118 0.96 -11.37 4.79
C THR A 118 0.96 -12.01 6.17
N ASN A 119 1.45 -13.24 6.26
CA ASN A 119 1.44 -14.03 7.49
C ASN A 119 0.07 -14.08 8.18
N GLY A 120 -1.00 -14.21 7.39
CA GLY A 120 -2.38 -14.32 7.86
C GLY A 120 -3.16 -13.02 7.97
N GLU A 121 -2.50 -11.86 8.02
CA GLU A 121 -3.15 -10.57 8.17
C GLU A 121 -3.29 -9.82 6.84
N PRO A 122 -4.45 -9.21 6.51
CA PRO A 122 -4.60 -8.35 5.34
C PRO A 122 -3.64 -7.16 5.39
N CYS A 123 -2.93 -6.88 4.31
CA CYS A 123 -1.95 -5.78 4.30
C CYS A 123 -2.55 -4.41 4.62
N CYS A 124 -3.81 -4.16 4.24
CA CYS A 124 -4.51 -2.91 4.57
C CYS A 124 -5.06 -2.85 6.02
N ALA A 125 -4.75 -3.86 6.85
CA ALA A 125 -5.07 -3.89 8.28
C ALA A 125 -4.01 -4.65 9.08
N HIS A 126 -2.81 -4.77 8.54
CA HIS A 126 -1.72 -5.50 9.16
C HIS A 126 -1.06 -4.67 10.26
N LYS A 127 -1.44 -4.95 11.49
CA LYS A 127 -1.07 -4.13 12.64
C LYS A 127 0.45 -3.97 12.80
N TYR A 128 1.18 -5.07 12.79
CA TYR A 128 2.65 -5.03 12.90
C TYR A 128 3.30 -4.18 11.81
N LEU A 129 2.90 -4.36 10.55
CA LEU A 129 3.49 -3.62 9.43
C LEU A 129 3.14 -2.13 9.48
N MET A 130 1.90 -1.78 9.83
CA MET A 130 1.43 -0.39 9.82
C MET A 130 1.82 0.38 11.09
N GLU A 131 1.58 -0.19 12.28
CA GLU A 131 1.83 0.50 13.55
C GLU A 131 3.30 0.38 13.96
N ASP A 132 3.83 -0.85 14.07
CA ASP A 132 5.16 -1.06 14.65
C ASP A 132 6.28 -0.69 13.66
N VAL A 133 6.15 -1.11 12.40
CA VAL A 133 7.18 -0.89 11.38
C VAL A 133 7.05 0.48 10.76
N LEU A 134 5.96 0.73 10.03
CA LEU A 134 5.81 1.94 9.21
C LEU A 134 5.75 3.20 10.08
N ARG A 135 4.79 3.28 11.01
CA ARG A 135 4.62 4.45 11.88
C ARG A 135 5.63 4.46 13.04
N GLY A 136 5.86 3.30 13.66
CA GLY A 136 6.69 3.17 14.87
C GLY A 136 8.18 3.27 14.58
N LYS A 137 8.71 2.41 13.71
CA LYS A 137 10.14 2.32 13.45
C LYS A 137 10.61 3.35 12.42
N TRP A 138 9.93 3.45 11.28
CA TRP A 138 10.34 4.35 10.20
C TRP A 138 9.81 5.78 10.32
N LYS A 139 8.91 6.03 11.28
CA LYS A 139 8.33 7.36 11.54
C LYS A 139 7.61 7.97 10.34
N PHE A 140 6.94 7.14 9.57
CA PHE A 140 6.15 7.60 8.43
C PHE A 140 5.02 8.53 8.87
N GLU A 141 4.98 9.74 8.34
CA GLU A 141 3.99 10.77 8.66
C GLU A 141 2.94 10.97 7.56
N GLY A 142 3.19 10.46 6.34
CA GLY A 142 2.29 10.54 5.21
C GLY A 142 1.01 9.70 5.36
N HIS A 143 0.22 9.58 4.30
CA HIS A 143 -1.03 8.81 4.35
C HIS A 143 -0.87 7.37 3.86
N TYR A 144 -1.61 6.46 4.49
CA TYR A 144 -1.71 5.07 4.09
C TYR A 144 -3.00 4.84 3.29
N THR A 145 -2.88 4.40 2.04
CA THR A 145 -4.03 4.10 1.20
C THR A 145 -4.18 2.59 0.95
N SER A 146 -5.41 2.13 0.77
CA SER A 146 -5.62 0.77 0.26
C SER A 146 -5.35 0.70 -1.24
N ASP A 147 -4.98 -0.46 -1.76
CA ASP A 147 -5.18 -0.74 -3.18
C ASP A 147 -6.68 -0.77 -3.49
N CYS A 148 -7.05 -0.62 -4.78
CA CYS A 148 -8.45 -0.51 -5.18
C CYS A 148 -9.22 -1.78 -4.83
N TRP A 149 -10.28 -1.63 -4.01
CA TRP A 149 -11.12 -2.70 -3.48
C TRP A 149 -10.45 -3.65 -2.48
N ALA A 150 -9.19 -3.44 -2.10
CA ALA A 150 -8.47 -4.35 -1.19
C ALA A 150 -9.13 -4.53 0.18
N ILE A 151 -9.83 -3.51 0.70
CA ILE A 151 -10.57 -3.65 1.97
C ILE A 151 -11.84 -4.51 1.79
N ARG A 152 -12.41 -4.54 0.60
CA ARG A 152 -13.51 -5.46 0.28
C ARG A 152 -13.08 -6.92 0.35
N ASP A 153 -11.85 -7.21 -0.03
CA ASP A 153 -11.30 -8.56 0.01
C ASP A 153 -11.33 -9.18 1.42
N PHE A 154 -11.34 -8.37 2.49
CA PHE A 154 -11.39 -8.89 3.86
C PHE A 154 -12.61 -9.77 4.12
N HIS A 155 -13.76 -9.45 3.53
CA HIS A 155 -15.01 -10.22 3.69
C HIS A 155 -15.37 -11.05 2.46
N GLU A 156 -14.87 -10.75 1.26
CA GLU A 156 -15.19 -11.50 0.04
C GLU A 156 -14.19 -12.60 -0.27
N HIS A 157 -12.90 -12.41 0.07
CA HIS A 157 -11.83 -13.31 -0.33
C HIS A 157 -10.99 -13.81 0.84
N HIS A 158 -10.59 -12.94 1.75
CA HIS A 158 -9.77 -13.32 2.90
C HIS A 158 -10.56 -14.02 4.01
N MET A 159 -11.86 -13.78 4.08
CA MET A 159 -12.78 -14.32 5.10
C MET A 159 -12.34 -13.99 6.55
N VAL A 160 -11.65 -12.85 6.74
CA VAL A 160 -11.23 -12.39 8.07
C VAL A 160 -12.28 -11.53 8.76
N THR A 161 -13.26 -11.07 7.99
CA THR A 161 -14.46 -10.36 8.47
C THR A 161 -15.69 -10.92 7.77
N SER A 162 -16.88 -10.63 8.30
CA SER A 162 -18.14 -11.15 7.75
C SER A 162 -18.95 -10.10 6.99
N THR A 163 -18.62 -8.81 7.15
CA THR A 163 -19.39 -7.72 6.56
C THR A 163 -18.50 -6.55 6.12
N PRO A 164 -18.94 -5.73 5.14
CA PRO A 164 -18.22 -4.53 4.74
C PRO A 164 -17.92 -3.57 5.90
N ARG A 165 -18.84 -3.45 6.88
CA ARG A 165 -18.66 -2.59 8.06
C ARG A 165 -17.51 -3.06 8.94
N GLN A 166 -17.42 -4.37 9.17
CA GLN A 166 -16.31 -4.95 9.94
C GLN A 166 -14.99 -4.77 9.22
N SER A 167 -14.96 -4.93 7.89
CA SER A 167 -13.77 -4.68 7.08
C SER A 167 -13.31 -3.23 7.16
N ALA A 168 -14.24 -2.29 7.02
CA ALA A 168 -13.94 -0.87 7.15
C ALA A 168 -13.42 -0.52 8.55
N ALA A 169 -14.08 -1.01 9.60
CA ALA A 169 -13.65 -0.78 10.98
C ALA A 169 -12.26 -1.38 11.25
N MET A 170 -11.99 -2.59 10.76
CA MET A 170 -10.69 -3.25 10.89
C MET A 170 -9.58 -2.43 10.23
N ALA A 171 -9.80 -1.98 9.00
CA ALA A 171 -8.82 -1.17 8.25
C ALA A 171 -8.58 0.21 8.89
N LEU A 172 -9.65 0.92 9.28
CA LEU A 172 -9.55 2.22 9.95
C LEU A 172 -8.83 2.13 11.29
N ASN A 173 -9.16 1.13 12.10
CA ASN A 173 -8.51 0.92 13.41
C ASN A 173 -7.03 0.55 13.29
N ALA A 174 -6.61 -0.05 12.17
CA ALA A 174 -5.22 -0.34 11.89
C ALA A 174 -4.45 0.84 11.25
N GLY A 175 -5.13 1.96 10.94
CA GLY A 175 -4.51 3.17 10.40
C GLY A 175 -4.51 3.28 8.87
N CYS A 176 -5.43 2.59 8.18
CA CYS A 176 -5.63 2.81 6.74
C CYS A 176 -6.48 4.07 6.52
N ASP A 177 -5.83 5.15 6.14
CA ASP A 177 -6.44 6.49 6.06
C ASP A 177 -7.41 6.62 4.89
N LEU A 178 -7.08 6.01 3.75
CA LEU A 178 -7.81 6.17 2.49
C LEU A 178 -8.18 4.82 1.88
N ASN A 179 -9.44 4.69 1.49
CA ASN A 179 -9.96 3.52 0.79
C ASN A 179 -10.16 3.81 -0.70
N CYS A 180 -9.40 3.14 -1.57
CA CYS A 180 -9.73 3.10 -3.00
C CYS A 180 -10.89 2.13 -3.24
N GLY A 181 -12.10 2.65 -3.31
CA GLY A 181 -13.33 1.89 -3.44
C GLY A 181 -14.44 2.50 -2.59
N ASN A 182 -15.47 1.73 -2.29
CA ASN A 182 -16.66 2.21 -1.57
C ASN A 182 -16.87 1.56 -0.20
N THR A 183 -15.92 0.76 0.30
CA THR A 183 -16.09 0.01 1.55
C THR A 183 -16.23 0.92 2.77
N TYR A 184 -15.69 2.15 2.73
CA TYR A 184 -15.86 3.14 3.81
C TYR A 184 -17.20 3.89 3.75
N LEU A 185 -17.89 3.93 2.60
CA LEU A 185 -19.15 4.67 2.47
C LEU A 185 -20.25 4.26 3.46
N PRO A 186 -20.52 2.96 3.71
CA PRO A 186 -21.52 2.56 4.69
C PRO A 186 -21.19 2.97 6.12
N VAL A 187 -19.91 3.20 6.44
CA VAL A 187 -19.46 3.59 7.79
C VAL A 187 -19.73 5.08 8.02
N SER A 188 -19.54 5.92 7.01
CA SER A 188 -19.74 7.37 7.12
C SER A 188 -21.18 7.76 7.43
N TYR A 189 -22.17 6.94 7.05
CA TYR A 189 -23.59 7.19 7.33
C TYR A 189 -24.07 6.67 8.68
N THR A 190 -23.30 5.82 9.36
CA THR A 190 -23.75 5.13 10.57
C THR A 190 -22.93 5.44 11.82
N HIS A 191 -21.83 6.11 11.72
CA HIS A 191 -20.91 6.35 12.84
C HIS A 191 -20.38 7.78 12.95
N LEU A 192 -21.31 8.74 13.02
CA LEU A 192 -21.07 9.95 13.82
C LEU A 192 -21.36 9.71 15.31
N THR A 193 -21.59 8.46 15.68
CA THR A 193 -21.82 8.02 17.08
C THR A 193 -20.98 6.79 17.34
N LEU A 194 -19.65 6.96 17.44
CA LEU A 194 -18.83 6.06 18.21
C LEU A 194 -18.89 6.51 19.69
N PRO A 195 -19.08 5.58 20.63
CA PRO A 195 -19.04 5.90 22.06
C PRO A 195 -17.65 6.38 22.45
#